data_10b8a25fdf8a3a40d0542a80ac883713
#
_entry.id   10b8a25fdf8a3a40d0542a80ac883713
#
_cell.length_a   1.000
_cell.length_b   1.000
_cell.length_c   1.000
_cell.angle_alpha   90.00
_cell.angle_beta   90.00
_cell.angle_gamma   90.00
#
_symmetry.space_group_name_H-M   'P 1'
#
loop_
_entity.id
_entity.type
_entity.pdbx_description
1 polymer ?
#
loop_
_entity_poly.entity_id
_entity_poly.type
_entity_poly.pdbx_seq_one_letter_code
_entity_poly.pdbx_strand_id
1 'polypeptide(L)'
;MGTRKKAAVESPDAVAQQVDGFIEKFESAMTQRIRAVRATLRKRFPTGIELVYDNYNFFVIGYSSTERPSDCIVSLAANSKGVGLSFYYGADLPDPHGILEGSGSQNRFVRLVEGAATLKDPRVEELIRAAVDNAKTPLPKAKGYTVVRSISAKQRPRR
;
A
#
# COMPACT_ATOMS: atom_id res chain seq x y z
N MET A 1 -19.23 11.94 -30.78
CA MET A 1 -18.17 11.87 -29.77
C MET A 1 -18.79 11.77 -28.41
N GLY A 2 -18.70 10.62 -27.80
CA GLY A 2 -19.23 10.42 -26.46
C GLY A 2 -18.52 11.36 -25.49
N THR A 3 -19.25 12.26 -24.86
CA THR A 3 -18.78 12.96 -23.69
C THR A 3 -18.36 11.91 -22.67
N ARG A 4 -17.10 11.93 -22.27
CA ARG A 4 -16.60 11.14 -21.17
C ARG A 4 -17.50 11.46 -19.97
N LYS A 5 -18.37 10.55 -19.59
CA LYS A 5 -19.08 10.67 -18.32
C LYS A 5 -17.99 10.78 -17.26
N LYS A 6 -17.97 11.89 -16.51
CA LYS A 6 -17.24 11.94 -15.26
C LYS A 6 -17.70 10.74 -14.47
N ALA A 7 -16.75 9.85 -14.15
CA ALA A 7 -17.01 8.78 -13.21
C ALA A 7 -17.63 9.43 -11.97
N ALA A 8 -18.81 8.98 -11.59
CA ALA A 8 -19.41 9.43 -10.35
C ALA A 8 -18.40 9.20 -9.24
N VAL A 9 -18.14 10.24 -8.44
CA VAL A 9 -17.28 10.09 -7.26
C VAL A 9 -17.96 9.09 -6.35
N GLU A 10 -17.39 7.90 -6.20
CA GLU A 10 -17.92 6.88 -5.32
C GLU A 10 -17.92 7.38 -3.88
N SER A 11 -18.97 7.06 -3.14
CA SER A 11 -19.02 7.38 -1.72
C SER A 11 -17.93 6.65 -0.96
N PRO A 12 -17.43 7.19 0.18
CA PRO A 12 -16.47 6.48 1.01
C PRO A 12 -16.93 5.07 1.41
N ASP A 13 -18.23 4.88 1.66
CA ASP A 13 -18.78 3.56 2.01
C ASP A 13 -18.72 2.58 0.83
N ALA A 14 -19.02 3.04 -0.38
CA ALA A 14 -18.92 2.21 -1.58
C ALA A 14 -17.47 1.78 -1.84
N VAL A 15 -16.51 2.69 -1.68
CA VAL A 15 -15.09 2.39 -1.80
C VAL A 15 -14.65 1.39 -0.73
N ALA A 16 -15.08 1.58 0.52
CA ALA A 16 -14.76 0.67 1.63
C ALA A 16 -15.28 -0.75 1.35
N GLN A 17 -16.51 -0.89 0.86
CA GLN A 17 -17.08 -2.17 0.49
C GLN A 17 -16.30 -2.83 -0.64
N GLN A 18 -15.89 -2.06 -1.63
CA GLN A 18 -15.10 -2.55 -2.76
C GLN A 18 -13.75 -3.10 -2.29
N VAL A 19 -13.06 -2.36 -1.44
CA VAL A 19 -11.77 -2.77 -0.87
C VAL A 19 -11.92 -4.02 -0.01
N ASP A 20 -12.96 -4.08 0.83
CA ASP A 20 -13.26 -5.29 1.60
C ASP A 20 -13.44 -6.51 0.70
N GLY A 21 -14.13 -6.34 -0.43
CA GLY A 21 -14.30 -7.41 -1.40
C GLY A 21 -12.98 -7.93 -1.97
N PHE A 22 -12.02 -7.04 -2.22
CA PHE A 22 -10.68 -7.45 -2.67
C PHE A 22 -9.95 -8.26 -1.60
N ILE A 23 -10.01 -7.80 -0.37
CA ILE A 23 -9.33 -8.46 0.77
C ILE A 23 -9.95 -9.83 1.06
N GLU A 24 -11.25 -9.96 0.92
CA GLU A 24 -11.98 -11.22 1.18
C GLU A 24 -11.66 -12.33 0.17
N LYS A 25 -10.99 -12.01 -0.93
CA LYS A 25 -10.50 -13.04 -1.86
C LYS A 25 -9.41 -13.91 -1.26
N PHE A 26 -8.72 -13.43 -0.23
CA PHE A 26 -7.64 -14.15 0.45
C PHE A 26 -8.23 -15.15 1.46
N GLU A 27 -7.41 -16.12 1.88
CA GLU A 27 -7.79 -17.00 2.99
C GLU A 27 -7.99 -16.19 4.28
N SER A 28 -8.81 -16.72 5.17
CA SER A 28 -9.21 -16.03 6.41
C SER A 28 -8.02 -15.46 7.20
N ALA A 29 -6.98 -16.27 7.40
CA ALA A 29 -5.79 -15.83 8.14
C ALA A 29 -5.07 -14.68 7.42
N MET A 30 -4.96 -14.74 6.10
CA MET A 30 -4.33 -13.69 5.30
C MET A 30 -5.20 -12.43 5.27
N THR A 31 -6.51 -12.58 5.16
CA THR A 31 -7.47 -11.46 5.24
C THR A 31 -7.29 -10.68 6.53
N GLN A 32 -7.21 -11.39 7.67
CA GLN A 32 -6.99 -10.74 8.97
C GLN A 32 -5.63 -10.03 9.03
N ARG A 33 -4.60 -10.66 8.49
CA ARG A 33 -3.24 -10.09 8.43
C ARG A 33 -3.22 -8.81 7.61
N ILE A 34 -3.82 -8.81 6.43
CA ILE A 34 -3.92 -7.63 5.56
C ILE A 34 -4.65 -6.49 6.27
N ARG A 35 -5.77 -6.81 6.91
CA ARG A 35 -6.56 -5.81 7.66
C ARG A 35 -5.77 -5.20 8.82
N ALA A 36 -5.02 -6.00 9.55
CA ALA A 36 -4.19 -5.51 10.66
C ALA A 36 -3.04 -4.63 10.16
N VAL A 37 -2.37 -5.02 9.09
CA VAL A 37 -1.31 -4.22 8.47
C VAL A 37 -1.88 -2.89 7.96
N ARG A 38 -3.03 -2.93 7.28
CA ARG A 38 -3.70 -1.72 6.80
C ARG A 38 -4.05 -0.78 7.95
N ALA A 39 -4.64 -1.30 9.01
CA ALA A 39 -5.01 -0.48 10.18
C ALA A 39 -3.80 0.20 10.80
N THR A 40 -2.67 -0.51 10.92
CA THR A 40 -1.42 0.03 11.43
C THR A 40 -0.87 1.13 10.52
N LEU A 41 -0.87 0.92 9.22
CA LEU A 41 -0.39 1.91 8.26
C LEU A 41 -1.29 3.15 8.21
N ARG A 42 -2.61 2.98 8.32
CA ARG A 42 -3.52 4.13 8.40
C ARG A 42 -3.27 4.98 9.64
N LYS A 43 -2.93 4.37 10.76
CA LYS A 43 -2.52 5.10 11.96
C LYS A 43 -1.20 5.84 11.78
N ARG A 44 -0.26 5.21 11.07
CA ARG A 44 1.05 5.82 10.80
C ARG A 44 0.93 6.98 9.81
N PHE A 45 -0.02 6.90 8.88
CA PHE A 45 -0.26 7.88 7.82
C PHE A 45 -1.69 8.40 7.84
N PRO A 46 -2.09 9.12 8.92
CA PRO A 46 -3.49 9.54 9.07
C PRO A 46 -3.96 10.54 8.01
N THR A 47 -3.03 11.23 7.36
CA THR A 47 -3.32 12.17 6.27
C THR A 47 -2.93 11.60 4.90
N GLY A 48 -2.37 10.40 4.85
CA GLY A 48 -1.99 9.73 3.61
C GLY A 48 -3.21 9.30 2.81
N ILE A 49 -3.11 9.40 1.50
CA ILE A 49 -4.13 8.92 0.58
C ILE A 49 -3.84 7.46 0.29
N GLU A 50 -4.80 6.57 0.56
CA GLU A 50 -4.68 5.16 0.21
C GLU A 50 -4.98 4.99 -1.28
N LEU A 51 -3.98 4.52 -2.03
CA LEU A 51 -4.13 4.17 -3.44
C LEU A 51 -4.22 2.66 -3.56
N VAL A 52 -5.37 2.15 -3.97
CA VAL A 52 -5.66 0.72 -4.00
C VAL A 52 -5.57 0.17 -5.41
N TYR A 53 -4.83 -0.93 -5.55
CA TYR A 53 -4.61 -1.63 -6.81
C TYR A 53 -4.91 -3.11 -6.59
N ASP A 54 -5.93 -3.62 -7.27
CA ASP A 54 -6.20 -5.07 -7.28
C ASP A 54 -5.70 -5.63 -8.61
N ASN A 55 -4.36 -5.78 -8.69
CA ASN A 55 -3.65 -6.07 -9.92
C ASN A 55 -3.41 -7.57 -10.15
N TYR A 56 -2.79 -7.90 -11.28
CA TYR A 56 -2.57 -9.28 -11.69
C TYR A 56 -1.79 -10.09 -10.66
N ASN A 57 -0.64 -9.58 -10.20
CA ASN A 57 0.23 -10.31 -9.26
C ASN A 57 -0.10 -10.05 -7.81
N PHE A 58 -0.48 -8.82 -7.47
CA PHE A 58 -0.61 -8.38 -6.08
C PHE A 58 -1.86 -7.54 -5.88
N PHE A 59 -2.40 -7.64 -4.68
CA PHE A 59 -3.27 -6.63 -4.10
C PHE A 59 -2.38 -5.62 -3.37
N VAL A 60 -2.50 -4.34 -3.69
CA VAL A 60 -1.62 -3.29 -3.17
C VAL A 60 -2.43 -2.14 -2.60
N ILE A 61 -2.04 -1.65 -1.43
CA ILE A 61 -2.51 -0.36 -0.91
C ILE A 61 -1.30 0.52 -0.68
N GLY A 62 -1.17 1.58 -1.48
CA GLY A 62 -0.13 2.57 -1.33
C GLY A 62 -0.57 3.72 -0.43
N TYR A 63 0.39 4.30 0.30
CA TYR A 63 0.18 5.47 1.15
C TYR A 63 0.93 6.63 0.55
N SER A 64 0.19 7.60 0.04
CA SER A 64 0.70 8.64 -0.85
C SER A 64 0.36 10.04 -0.35
N SER A 65 1.19 11.00 -0.74
CA SER A 65 0.94 12.42 -0.49
C SER A 65 -0.12 13.01 -1.43
N THR A 66 -0.30 12.41 -2.60
CA THR A 66 -1.29 12.80 -3.62
C THR A 66 -1.90 11.55 -4.24
N GLU A 67 -2.83 11.73 -5.18
CA GLU A 67 -3.39 10.60 -5.92
C GLU A 67 -2.45 10.08 -7.02
N ARG A 68 -1.31 10.71 -7.24
CA ARG A 68 -0.34 10.25 -8.23
C ARG A 68 0.48 9.09 -7.69
N PRO A 69 0.61 7.98 -8.43
CA PRO A 69 1.39 6.82 -7.99
C PRO A 69 2.84 7.16 -7.66
N SER A 70 3.44 8.12 -8.37
CA SER A 70 4.83 8.53 -8.17
C SER A 70 5.08 9.25 -6.84
N ASP A 71 4.03 9.67 -6.13
CA ASP A 71 4.13 10.28 -4.81
C ASP A 71 3.87 9.27 -3.68
N CYS A 72 3.74 7.98 -4.01
CA CYS A 72 3.57 6.92 -3.03
C CYS A 72 4.83 6.76 -2.19
N ILE A 73 4.66 6.73 -0.87
CA ILE A 73 5.76 6.63 0.08
C ILE A 73 6.06 5.17 0.40
N VAL A 74 5.05 4.45 0.88
CA VAL A 74 5.11 3.02 1.18
C VAL A 74 3.84 2.34 0.71
N SER A 75 3.89 1.02 0.50
CA SER A 75 2.72 0.24 0.14
C SER A 75 2.73 -1.09 0.87
N LEU A 76 1.57 -1.54 1.32
CA LEU A 76 1.42 -2.98 1.58
C LEU A 76 1.18 -3.67 0.23
N ALA A 77 1.79 -4.81 0.05
CA ALA A 77 1.61 -5.64 -1.14
C ALA A 77 1.38 -7.08 -0.70
N ALA A 78 0.28 -7.66 -1.14
CA ALA A 78 -0.13 -9.00 -0.71
C ALA A 78 -0.40 -9.91 -1.89
N ASN A 79 -0.01 -11.18 -1.73
CA ASN A 79 -0.38 -12.28 -2.60
C ASN A 79 -0.74 -13.49 -1.72
N SER A 80 -1.02 -14.65 -2.34
CA SER A 80 -1.40 -15.84 -1.58
C SER A 80 -0.33 -16.32 -0.59
N LYS A 81 0.91 -15.88 -0.75
CA LYS A 81 2.06 -16.34 0.06
C LYS A 81 2.37 -15.43 1.24
N GLY A 82 1.97 -14.17 1.20
CA GLY A 82 2.28 -13.26 2.29
C GLY A 82 2.04 -11.80 1.99
N VAL A 83 2.42 -10.96 2.96
CA VAL A 83 2.32 -9.51 2.88
C VAL A 83 3.71 -8.91 3.02
N GLY A 84 4.04 -7.95 2.17
CA GLY A 84 5.25 -7.16 2.25
C GLY A 84 4.96 -5.68 2.42
N LEU A 85 5.95 -4.94 2.89
CA LEU A 85 5.98 -3.49 2.87
C LEU A 85 6.93 -3.06 1.76
N SER A 86 6.41 -2.36 0.77
CA SER A 86 7.16 -1.94 -0.40
C SER A 86 7.46 -0.45 -0.34
N PHE A 87 8.67 -0.08 -0.77
CA PHE A 87 9.13 1.30 -0.84
C PHE A 87 9.36 1.64 -2.31
N TYR A 88 8.55 2.54 -2.85
CA TYR A 88 8.60 2.91 -4.27
C TYR A 88 10.01 3.39 -4.70
N TYR A 89 10.66 4.18 -3.84
CA TYR A 89 12.03 4.68 -4.05
C TYR A 89 13.04 3.98 -3.13
N GLY A 90 12.81 2.70 -2.82
CA GLY A 90 13.61 1.96 -1.86
C GLY A 90 15.09 1.85 -2.20
N ALA A 91 15.43 1.85 -3.51
CA ALA A 91 16.83 1.80 -3.95
C ALA A 91 17.65 3.03 -3.49
N ASP A 92 16.99 4.15 -3.23
CA ASP A 92 17.61 5.40 -2.78
C ASP A 92 17.64 5.55 -1.27
N LEU A 93 17.05 4.62 -0.53
CA LEU A 93 16.98 4.71 0.92
C LEU A 93 18.26 4.16 1.58
N PRO A 94 18.73 4.80 2.65
CA PRO A 94 19.76 4.16 3.48
C PRO A 94 19.20 2.90 4.12
N ASP A 95 19.96 1.83 4.08
CA ASP A 95 19.60 0.54 4.65
C ASP A 95 20.71 0.07 5.58
N PRO A 96 20.89 0.73 6.76
CA PRO A 96 22.01 0.44 7.64
C PRO A 96 21.97 -0.97 8.24
N HIS A 97 20.78 -1.59 8.28
CA HIS A 97 20.60 -2.93 8.83
C HIS A 97 20.56 -4.02 7.76
N GLY A 98 20.63 -3.65 6.47
CA GLY A 98 20.64 -4.60 5.37
C GLY A 98 19.38 -5.44 5.26
N ILE A 99 18.19 -4.89 5.57
CA ILE A 99 16.93 -5.64 5.57
C ILE A 99 16.07 -5.44 4.32
N LEU A 100 16.40 -4.48 3.46
CA LEU A 100 15.67 -4.28 2.20
C LEU A 100 16.01 -5.38 1.22
N GLU A 101 14.97 -5.93 0.59
CA GLU A 101 15.07 -6.94 -0.44
C GLU A 101 14.68 -6.35 -1.80
N GLY A 102 15.14 -7.00 -2.87
CA GLY A 102 14.88 -6.61 -4.24
C GLY A 102 16.13 -6.19 -4.98
N SER A 103 16.07 -6.19 -6.30
CA SER A 103 17.22 -5.93 -7.17
C SER A 103 16.93 -4.95 -8.31
N GLY A 104 15.69 -4.47 -8.41
CA GLY A 104 15.31 -3.51 -9.44
C GLY A 104 15.96 -2.15 -9.23
N SER A 105 15.77 -1.27 -10.20
CA SER A 105 16.40 0.06 -10.19
C SER A 105 15.76 1.02 -9.17
N GLN A 106 14.58 0.72 -8.66
CA GLN A 106 13.80 1.67 -7.87
C GLN A 106 13.17 1.05 -6.63
N ASN A 107 12.35 0.02 -6.78
CA ASN A 107 11.56 -0.56 -5.69
C ASN A 107 12.40 -1.48 -4.80
N ARG A 108 12.15 -1.42 -3.48
CA ARG A 108 12.65 -2.38 -2.49
C ARG A 108 11.52 -2.72 -1.53
N PHE A 109 11.64 -3.83 -0.83
CA PHE A 109 10.60 -4.27 0.09
C PHE A 109 11.17 -4.98 1.31
N VAL A 110 10.33 -5.07 2.33
CA VAL A 110 10.57 -5.87 3.54
C VAL A 110 9.40 -6.82 3.70
N ARG A 111 9.68 -8.10 3.98
CA ARG A 111 8.62 -9.06 4.26
C ARG A 111 8.08 -8.86 5.65
N LEU A 112 6.77 -8.75 5.77
CA LEU A 112 6.09 -8.60 7.06
C LEU A 112 5.79 -10.00 7.63
N VAL A 113 6.83 -10.70 8.06
CA VAL A 113 6.74 -12.10 8.50
C VAL A 113 5.82 -12.29 9.69
N GLU A 114 5.72 -11.30 10.57
CA GLU A 114 4.80 -11.28 11.71
C GLU A 114 3.61 -10.33 11.47
N GLY A 115 3.34 -10.00 10.21
CA GLY A 115 2.26 -9.09 9.85
C GLY A 115 2.45 -7.70 10.44
N ALA A 116 1.42 -7.16 11.09
CA ALA A 116 1.47 -5.82 11.68
C ALA A 116 2.55 -5.68 12.77
N ALA A 117 2.90 -6.76 13.47
CA ALA A 117 3.95 -6.72 14.48
C ALA A 117 5.32 -6.38 13.87
N THR A 118 5.60 -6.82 12.65
CA THR A 118 6.86 -6.49 11.97
C THR A 118 6.98 -4.99 11.70
N LEU A 119 5.87 -4.27 11.52
CA LEU A 119 5.89 -2.81 11.35
C LEU A 119 6.37 -2.09 12.60
N LYS A 120 6.33 -2.72 13.76
CA LYS A 120 6.83 -2.16 15.04
C LYS A 120 8.31 -2.40 15.25
N ASP A 121 8.97 -3.18 14.39
CA ASP A 121 10.42 -3.36 14.44
C ASP A 121 11.08 -1.99 14.19
N PRO A 122 11.96 -1.53 15.09
CA PRO A 122 12.61 -0.22 14.94
C PRO A 122 13.37 -0.05 13.63
N ARG A 123 13.89 -1.14 13.06
CA ARG A 123 14.60 -1.11 11.77
C ARG A 123 13.66 -0.80 10.63
N VAL A 124 12.43 -1.32 10.70
CA VAL A 124 11.38 -1.05 9.69
C VAL A 124 10.88 0.39 9.83
N GLU A 125 10.62 0.85 11.06
CA GLU A 125 10.20 2.24 11.31
C GLU A 125 11.26 3.24 10.84
N GLU A 126 12.52 2.92 11.00
CA GLU A 126 13.63 3.75 10.50
C GLU A 126 13.56 3.90 8.97
N LEU A 127 13.27 2.81 8.25
CA LEU A 127 13.08 2.87 6.80
C LEU A 127 11.85 3.67 6.40
N ILE A 128 10.75 3.52 7.14
CA ILE A 128 9.52 4.30 6.89
C ILE A 128 9.81 5.79 7.07
N ARG A 129 10.50 6.15 8.14
CA ARG A 129 10.87 7.54 8.40
C ARG A 129 11.75 8.11 7.30
N ALA A 130 12.74 7.34 6.85
CA ALA A 130 13.59 7.73 5.72
C ALA A 130 12.79 7.94 4.45
N ALA A 131 11.81 7.06 4.19
CA ALA A 131 10.93 7.20 3.01
C ALA A 131 10.06 8.46 3.10
N VAL A 132 9.54 8.79 4.28
CA VAL A 132 8.79 10.03 4.51
C VAL A 132 9.67 11.25 4.26
N ASP A 133 10.88 11.23 4.79
CA ASP A 133 11.83 12.35 4.63
C ASP A 133 12.28 12.53 3.17
N ASN A 134 12.31 11.44 2.40
CA ASN A 134 12.70 11.44 0.99
C ASN A 134 11.54 11.83 0.05
N ALA A 135 10.32 11.95 0.55
CA ALA A 135 9.16 12.25 -0.26
C ALA A 135 9.27 13.66 -0.87
N LYS A 136 9.09 13.76 -2.19
CA LYS A 136 9.18 15.04 -2.91
C LYS A 136 8.00 15.95 -2.59
N THR A 137 6.83 15.36 -2.36
CA THR A 137 5.61 16.07 -2.01
C THR A 137 5.29 15.76 -0.54
N PRO A 138 5.15 16.78 0.31
CA PRO A 138 4.84 16.53 1.72
C PRO A 138 3.43 15.95 1.88
N LEU A 139 3.23 15.20 2.97
CA LEU A 139 1.92 14.68 3.32
C LEU A 139 0.93 15.81 3.54
N PRO A 140 -0.34 15.66 3.10
CA PRO A 140 -1.38 16.67 3.32
C PRO A 140 -1.66 16.86 4.80
N LYS A 141 -2.32 17.97 5.14
CA LYS A 141 -2.79 18.24 6.51
C LYS A 141 -4.19 17.68 6.75
N ALA A 142 -4.98 17.52 5.69
CA ALA A 142 -6.33 17.00 5.78
C ALA A 142 -6.34 15.48 6.01
N LYS A 143 -7.44 14.98 6.59
CA LYS A 143 -7.64 13.55 6.78
C LYS A 143 -7.50 12.80 5.44
N GLY A 144 -6.80 11.67 5.46
CA GLY A 144 -6.65 10.81 4.32
C GLY A 144 -7.95 10.14 3.88
N TYR A 145 -7.96 9.67 2.65
CA TYR A 145 -9.08 8.97 2.05
C TYR A 145 -8.56 7.85 1.13
N THR A 146 -9.47 7.05 0.62
CA THR A 146 -9.13 5.85 -0.17
C THR A 146 -9.61 6.00 -1.60
N VAL A 147 -8.75 5.68 -2.56
CA VAL A 147 -9.06 5.69 -4.00
C VAL A 147 -8.69 4.34 -4.60
N VAL A 148 -9.62 3.71 -5.30
CA VAL A 148 -9.33 2.52 -6.10
C VAL A 148 -8.78 2.97 -7.45
N ARG A 149 -7.53 2.66 -7.74
CA ARG A 149 -6.82 3.14 -8.92
C ARG A 149 -6.93 2.18 -10.10
N SER A 150 -6.84 0.88 -9.83
CA SER A 150 -6.93 -0.11 -10.91
C SER A 150 -7.40 -1.45 -10.39
N ILE A 151 -8.04 -2.20 -11.28
CA ILE A 151 -8.49 -3.57 -11.07
C ILE A 151 -8.15 -4.33 -12.34
N SER A 152 -7.32 -5.37 -12.24
CA SER A 152 -7.04 -6.24 -13.37
C SER A 152 -8.15 -7.29 -13.51
N ALA A 153 -8.66 -7.46 -14.71
CA ALA A 153 -9.70 -8.46 -14.99
C ALA A 153 -9.19 -9.88 -14.74
N LYS A 154 -7.92 -10.12 -15.05
CA LYS A 154 -7.24 -11.40 -14.81
C LYS A 154 -6.29 -11.24 -13.64
N GLN A 155 -6.34 -12.20 -12.70
CA GLN A 155 -5.52 -12.14 -11.50
C GLN A 155 -4.98 -13.52 -11.16
N ARG A 156 -3.80 -13.57 -10.56
CA ARG A 156 -3.29 -14.77 -9.93
C ARG A 156 -4.16 -15.11 -8.72
N PRO A 157 -4.31 -16.40 -8.38
CA PRO A 157 -5.09 -16.81 -7.23
C PRO A 157 -4.63 -16.10 -5.95
N ARG A 158 -5.60 -15.59 -5.18
CA ARG A 158 -5.34 -14.97 -3.86
C ARG A 158 -5.31 -16.02 -2.74
N ARG A 159 -5.71 -17.26 -3.05
CA ARG A 159 -5.71 -18.39 -2.10
C ARG A 159 -4.77 -19.49 -2.57
#